data_43c6c07c38bc2d61f98fa74c57124ce7
#
_entry.id   43c6c07c38bc2d61f98fa74c57124ce7
#
_cell.length_a   1.000
_cell.length_b   1.000
_cell.length_c   1.000
_cell.angle_alpha   90.00
_cell.angle_beta   90.00
_cell.angle_gamma   90.00
#
_symmetry.space_group_name_H-M   'P 1'
#
loop_
_entity.id
_entity.type
_entity.pdbx_description
1 polymer ?
#
loop_
_entity_poly.entity_id
_entity_poly.type
_entity_poly.pdbx_seq_one_letter_code
_entity_poly.pdbx_strand_id
1 'polypeptide(L)'
;MATSTDMAAQVGELALPNPVMTASGTAGHGAELGAYFDLSALGAVVVKSLSAQPWGGNPAPRLLPVAGGMLNSVGLQNPGIAAWAQVDLPALAKARARTVVSVWGRSAGEYAEVGRKLAEALAGAPAGQRSAVVAVEANISCPNIEDRQRIFSHSAEGAAAALGPLIEALKATGLPVWAKLSPNVTDLVAIASAALASGAVALTLVNTLMGLAVDPATGLPRLGGGGGGLSGPALHTVAVRAVYECRRAFPAAAIVGVGGVNSGYDAAELLAAGANAVQVGTATFVDPRAPLRVLEELRAWCSAQGIASISELTGGYAVDRPAPSSSSDESSSDEAPSAGPNGAHRTNQAEAVEVMNTGKVGNEVVTAEVHFG
;
A
#
# COMPACT_ATOMS: atom_id res chain seq x y z
N MET A 1 19.65 25.00 17.70
CA MET A 1 19.54 24.54 16.30
C MET A 1 18.74 23.27 16.36
N ALA A 2 17.61 23.18 15.65
CA ALA A 2 16.86 21.93 15.57
C ALA A 2 17.76 20.89 14.89
N THR A 3 18.03 19.78 15.56
CA THR A 3 18.75 18.65 14.97
C THR A 3 17.89 18.07 13.84
N SER A 4 18.45 17.90 12.65
CA SER A 4 17.72 17.26 11.56
C SER A 4 17.44 15.81 11.92
N THR A 5 16.18 15.37 11.78
CA THR A 5 15.79 13.97 12.00
C THR A 5 16.56 13.05 11.04
N ASP A 6 17.18 12.00 11.55
CA ASP A 6 17.71 10.91 10.72
C ASP A 6 16.53 10.12 10.13
N MET A 7 16.43 10.15 8.80
CA MET A 7 15.35 9.49 8.06
C MET A 7 15.72 8.06 7.62
N ALA A 8 16.91 7.55 7.93
CA ALA A 8 17.33 6.21 7.53
C ALA A 8 16.35 5.16 8.08
N ALA A 9 15.90 4.27 7.20
CA ALA A 9 14.94 3.21 7.51
C ALA A 9 15.49 1.84 7.10
N GLN A 10 14.92 0.77 7.65
CA GLN A 10 15.36 -0.58 7.35
C GLN A 10 14.15 -1.50 7.15
N VAL A 11 14.15 -2.25 6.03
CA VAL A 11 13.13 -3.25 5.72
C VAL A 11 13.82 -4.63 5.63
N GLY A 12 13.73 -5.41 6.72
CA GLY A 12 14.59 -6.58 6.88
C GLY A 12 16.05 -6.17 6.91
N GLU A 13 16.87 -6.73 6.03
CA GLU A 13 18.29 -6.37 5.89
C GLU A 13 18.52 -5.21 4.90
N LEU A 14 17.48 -4.76 4.21
CA LEU A 14 17.59 -3.67 3.24
C LEU A 14 17.59 -2.32 3.93
N ALA A 15 18.74 -1.62 3.87
CA ALA A 15 18.86 -0.24 4.32
C ALA A 15 18.34 0.74 3.25
N LEU A 16 17.51 1.69 3.67
CA LEU A 16 16.92 2.74 2.84
C LEU A 16 17.33 4.12 3.38
N PRO A 17 17.57 5.13 2.53
CA PRO A 17 17.92 6.48 2.98
C PRO A 17 16.76 7.21 3.67
N ASN A 18 15.56 6.74 3.47
CA ASN A 18 14.32 7.21 4.12
C ASN A 18 13.20 6.18 3.95
N PRO A 19 12.11 6.27 4.73
CA PRO A 19 11.06 5.27 4.71
C PRO A 19 10.06 5.41 3.56
N VAL A 20 10.11 6.45 2.74
CA VAL A 20 9.05 6.74 1.75
C VAL A 20 9.39 6.15 0.39
N MET A 21 8.45 5.37 -0.15
CA MET A 21 8.54 4.71 -1.46
C MET A 21 7.30 5.02 -2.30
N THR A 22 7.37 4.77 -3.61
CA THR A 22 6.15 4.70 -4.44
C THR A 22 5.41 3.38 -4.19
N ALA A 23 4.09 3.36 -4.47
CA ALA A 23 3.33 2.11 -4.47
C ALA A 23 3.26 1.49 -5.87
N SER A 24 3.28 0.16 -5.93
CA SER A 24 3.10 -0.59 -7.17
C SER A 24 1.82 -0.17 -7.90
N GLY A 25 1.94 0.11 -9.20
CA GLY A 25 0.81 0.48 -10.07
C GLY A 25 0.50 1.96 -10.17
N THR A 26 1.23 2.85 -9.46
CA THR A 26 0.99 4.29 -9.48
C THR A 26 2.20 5.12 -9.93
N ALA A 27 3.35 4.46 -10.15
CA ALA A 27 4.62 5.09 -10.53
C ALA A 27 5.13 4.66 -11.92
N GLY A 28 4.29 4.02 -12.74
CA GLY A 28 4.72 3.47 -14.03
C GLY A 28 5.53 2.17 -13.89
N HIS A 29 6.23 1.81 -14.96
CA HIS A 29 7.12 0.65 -15.01
C HIS A 29 8.61 1.03 -14.92
N GLY A 30 8.93 2.29 -15.20
CA GLY A 30 10.29 2.80 -15.31
C GLY A 30 10.52 4.08 -14.52
N ALA A 31 11.17 5.04 -15.17
CA ALA A 31 11.58 6.29 -14.55
C ALA A 31 10.64 7.47 -14.88
N GLU A 32 9.36 7.22 -15.17
CA GLU A 32 8.39 8.23 -15.61
C GLU A 32 8.26 9.38 -14.61
N LEU A 33 8.25 9.09 -13.32
CA LEU A 33 8.21 10.12 -12.27
C LEU A 33 9.50 10.96 -12.20
N GLY A 34 10.58 10.50 -12.82
CA GLY A 34 11.83 11.26 -12.93
C GLY A 34 11.69 12.57 -13.73
N ALA A 35 10.59 12.75 -14.46
CA ALA A 35 10.25 14.03 -15.09
C ALA A 35 9.84 15.10 -14.07
N TYR A 36 9.47 14.72 -12.85
CA TYR A 36 8.93 15.61 -11.82
C TYR A 36 9.89 15.83 -10.65
N PHE A 37 10.74 14.85 -10.33
CA PHE A 37 11.72 14.92 -9.24
C PHE A 37 12.83 13.86 -9.38
N ASP A 38 13.93 14.03 -8.63
CA ASP A 38 15.04 13.03 -8.58
C ASP A 38 14.56 11.76 -7.84
N LEU A 39 14.43 10.66 -8.55
CA LEU A 39 13.98 9.36 -7.99
C LEU A 39 14.92 8.82 -6.90
N SER A 40 16.19 9.21 -6.92
CA SER A 40 17.16 8.81 -5.88
C SER A 40 16.85 9.40 -4.51
N ALA A 41 16.01 10.44 -4.44
CA ALA A 41 15.57 11.08 -3.20
C ALA A 41 14.64 10.18 -2.37
N LEU A 42 13.93 9.25 -3.00
CA LEU A 42 13.05 8.32 -2.28
C LEU A 42 13.82 7.13 -1.69
N GLY A 43 13.21 6.48 -0.70
CA GLY A 43 13.69 5.19 -0.19
C GLY A 43 13.82 4.16 -1.30
N ALA A 44 12.76 3.95 -2.08
CA ALA A 44 12.76 3.14 -3.29
C ALA A 44 11.59 3.50 -4.24
N VAL A 45 11.70 3.06 -5.49
CA VAL A 45 10.64 3.08 -6.49
C VAL A 45 10.10 1.67 -6.66
N VAL A 46 8.85 1.45 -6.27
CA VAL A 46 8.16 0.18 -6.51
C VAL A 46 7.45 0.29 -7.86
N VAL A 47 7.91 -0.49 -8.84
CA VAL A 47 7.35 -0.46 -10.18
C VAL A 47 6.01 -1.20 -10.27
N LYS A 48 5.23 -0.94 -11.32
CA LYS A 48 4.00 -1.68 -11.57
C LYS A 48 4.27 -3.17 -11.71
N SER A 49 3.34 -3.99 -11.19
CA SER A 49 3.49 -5.44 -11.18
C SER A 49 3.67 -6.02 -12.59
N LEU A 50 4.73 -6.80 -12.76
CA LEU A 50 5.14 -7.46 -13.99
C LEU A 50 4.78 -8.94 -13.96
N SER A 51 4.40 -9.49 -15.09
CA SER A 51 4.25 -10.93 -15.33
C SER A 51 5.39 -11.47 -16.20
N ALA A 52 5.49 -12.79 -16.28
CA ALA A 52 6.48 -13.45 -17.13
C ALA A 52 6.37 -13.04 -18.61
N GLN A 53 5.15 -12.84 -19.09
CA GLN A 53 4.81 -12.42 -20.46
C GLN A 53 4.06 -11.08 -20.42
N PRO A 54 3.97 -10.35 -21.55
CA PRO A 54 3.12 -9.17 -21.67
C PRO A 54 1.66 -9.48 -21.36
N TRP A 55 0.97 -8.54 -20.70
CA TRP A 55 -0.44 -8.70 -20.35
C TRP A 55 -1.23 -7.42 -20.62
N GLY A 56 -2.35 -7.56 -21.37
CA GLY A 56 -3.14 -6.42 -21.85
C GLY A 56 -4.06 -5.76 -20.82
N GLY A 57 -4.34 -6.44 -19.70
CA GLY A 57 -5.25 -5.95 -18.68
C GLY A 57 -6.74 -5.97 -19.09
N ASN A 58 -7.55 -5.24 -18.33
CA ASN A 58 -9.00 -5.16 -18.54
C ASN A 58 -9.39 -4.13 -19.62
N PRO A 59 -10.59 -4.19 -20.18
CA PRO A 59 -11.12 -3.14 -21.05
C PRO A 59 -11.33 -1.82 -20.26
N ALA A 60 -11.33 -0.70 -20.98
CA ALA A 60 -11.69 0.61 -20.42
C ALA A 60 -13.22 0.72 -20.18
N PRO A 61 -13.65 1.62 -19.27
CA PRO A 61 -12.88 2.47 -18.36
C PRO A 61 -12.18 1.67 -17.25
N ARG A 62 -10.94 2.07 -16.89
CA ARG A 62 -10.12 1.35 -15.92
C ARG A 62 -9.96 2.07 -14.57
N LEU A 63 -10.26 3.37 -14.54
CA LEU A 63 -10.15 4.24 -13.37
C LEU A 63 -11.45 5.02 -13.20
N LEU A 64 -11.88 5.19 -11.96
CA LEU A 64 -13.08 5.94 -11.62
C LEU A 64 -12.85 6.67 -10.29
N PRO A 65 -12.82 8.02 -10.28
CA PRO A 65 -12.85 8.78 -9.04
C PRO A 65 -14.15 8.51 -8.27
N VAL A 66 -14.05 8.32 -6.96
CA VAL A 66 -15.18 8.12 -6.05
C VAL A 66 -14.96 8.93 -4.77
N ALA A 67 -16.00 9.10 -3.96
CA ALA A 67 -15.88 9.75 -2.67
C ALA A 67 -14.81 9.05 -1.81
N GLY A 68 -13.85 9.83 -1.31
CA GLY A 68 -12.76 9.32 -0.47
C GLY A 68 -11.65 8.56 -1.20
N GLY A 69 -11.64 8.55 -2.57
CA GLY A 69 -10.55 7.90 -3.30
C GLY A 69 -10.83 7.58 -4.76
N MET A 70 -10.43 6.40 -5.18
CA MET A 70 -10.53 5.95 -6.56
C MET A 70 -10.78 4.45 -6.63
N LEU A 71 -11.68 4.03 -7.52
CA LEU A 71 -11.78 2.64 -7.95
C LEU A 71 -10.90 2.41 -9.18
N ASN A 72 -10.16 1.31 -9.19
CA ASN A 72 -9.39 0.89 -10.36
C ASN A 72 -9.70 -0.55 -10.76
N SER A 73 -9.74 -0.80 -12.06
CA SER A 73 -9.84 -2.13 -12.66
C SER A 73 -8.87 -2.22 -13.84
N VAL A 74 -7.59 -1.94 -13.59
CA VAL A 74 -6.53 -1.96 -14.63
C VAL A 74 -6.31 -3.36 -15.17
N GLY A 75 -6.48 -4.39 -14.33
CA GLY A 75 -6.30 -5.78 -14.74
C GLY A 75 -4.84 -6.15 -14.97
N LEU A 76 -3.90 -5.51 -14.24
CA LEU A 76 -2.48 -5.87 -14.20
C LEU A 76 -1.75 -5.73 -15.55
N GLN A 77 -2.20 -4.85 -16.45
CA GLN A 77 -1.49 -4.55 -17.70
C GLN A 77 0.00 -4.29 -17.45
N ASN A 78 0.85 -4.93 -18.24
CA ASN A 78 2.31 -4.76 -18.14
C ASN A 78 3.03 -5.29 -19.39
N PRO A 79 4.28 -4.86 -19.66
CA PRO A 79 5.04 -5.27 -20.84
C PRO A 79 5.71 -6.66 -20.71
N GLY A 80 5.65 -7.30 -19.53
CA GLY A 80 6.41 -8.51 -19.22
C GLY A 80 7.86 -8.23 -18.82
N ILE A 81 8.50 -9.19 -18.13
CA ILE A 81 9.86 -9.03 -17.59
C ILE A 81 10.88 -8.72 -18.69
N ALA A 82 10.81 -9.38 -19.86
CA ALA A 82 11.82 -9.22 -20.88
C ALA A 82 11.86 -7.78 -21.44
N ALA A 83 10.71 -7.22 -21.79
CA ALA A 83 10.63 -5.84 -22.30
C ALA A 83 11.00 -4.82 -21.21
N TRP A 84 10.50 -5.02 -19.97
CA TRP A 84 10.86 -4.18 -18.84
C TRP A 84 12.38 -4.13 -18.60
N ALA A 85 13.05 -5.29 -18.63
CA ALA A 85 14.49 -5.35 -18.39
C ALA A 85 15.31 -4.66 -19.50
N GLN A 86 14.79 -4.61 -20.73
CA GLN A 86 15.46 -3.96 -21.86
C GLN A 86 15.23 -2.44 -21.91
N VAL A 87 14.06 -1.97 -21.47
CA VAL A 87 13.64 -0.57 -21.65
C VAL A 87 13.64 0.20 -20.32
N ASP A 88 12.95 -0.31 -19.31
CA ASP A 88 12.67 0.41 -18.08
C ASP A 88 13.81 0.31 -17.06
N LEU A 89 14.40 -0.88 -16.88
CA LEU A 89 15.50 -1.09 -15.94
C LEU A 89 16.73 -0.21 -16.23
N PRO A 90 17.18 -0.03 -17.48
CA PRO A 90 18.24 0.93 -17.80
C PRO A 90 17.91 2.38 -17.42
N ALA A 91 16.65 2.80 -17.62
CA ALA A 91 16.18 4.14 -17.27
C ALA A 91 16.16 4.37 -15.75
N LEU A 92 15.69 3.37 -14.97
CA LEU A 92 15.70 3.39 -13.50
C LEU A 92 17.14 3.43 -12.96
N ALA A 93 18.05 2.61 -13.50
CA ALA A 93 19.44 2.61 -13.10
C ALA A 93 20.13 3.96 -13.40
N LYS A 94 19.85 4.56 -14.58
CA LYS A 94 20.35 5.90 -14.94
C LYS A 94 19.84 6.97 -13.99
N ALA A 95 18.57 6.87 -13.57
CA ALA A 95 17.97 7.73 -12.56
C ALA A 95 18.42 7.43 -11.12
N ARG A 96 19.31 6.47 -10.93
CA ARG A 96 19.81 6.01 -9.61
C ARG A 96 18.68 5.62 -8.65
N ALA A 97 17.55 5.15 -9.19
CA ALA A 97 16.43 4.69 -8.41
C ALA A 97 16.75 3.34 -7.75
N ARG A 98 16.54 3.21 -6.45
CA ARG A 98 16.46 1.90 -5.79
C ARG A 98 15.14 1.28 -6.18
N THR A 99 15.18 0.20 -6.93
CA THR A 99 14.00 -0.37 -7.57
C THR A 99 13.52 -1.61 -6.83
N VAL A 100 12.26 -1.61 -6.42
CA VAL A 100 11.55 -2.81 -5.97
C VAL A 100 10.71 -3.31 -7.14
N VAL A 101 10.99 -4.51 -7.62
CA VAL A 101 10.29 -5.10 -8.76
C VAL A 101 9.03 -5.79 -8.24
N SER A 102 7.85 -5.22 -8.50
CA SER A 102 6.60 -5.90 -8.20
C SER A 102 6.31 -6.94 -9.27
N VAL A 103 5.93 -8.15 -8.85
CA VAL A 103 5.63 -9.27 -9.75
C VAL A 103 4.30 -9.93 -9.39
N TRP A 104 3.67 -10.59 -10.39
CA TRP A 104 2.42 -11.29 -10.21
C TRP A 104 2.29 -12.50 -11.14
N GLY A 105 1.37 -13.42 -10.81
CA GLY A 105 0.97 -14.56 -11.59
C GLY A 105 -0.46 -14.96 -11.30
N ARG A 106 -1.05 -15.80 -12.14
CA ARG A 106 -2.41 -16.36 -12.00
C ARG A 106 -2.40 -17.80 -11.51
N SER A 107 -1.23 -18.41 -11.47
CA SER A 107 -0.99 -19.76 -10.94
C SER A 107 0.35 -19.83 -10.22
N ALA A 108 0.55 -20.86 -9.40
CA ALA A 108 1.85 -21.12 -8.76
C ALA A 108 2.98 -21.25 -9.81
N GLY A 109 2.68 -21.89 -10.95
CA GLY A 109 3.62 -22.01 -12.07
C GLY A 109 4.00 -20.67 -12.68
N GLU A 110 3.05 -19.74 -12.83
CA GLU A 110 3.33 -18.39 -13.34
C GLU A 110 4.19 -17.56 -12.35
N TYR A 111 4.03 -17.74 -11.01
CA TYR A 111 4.92 -17.12 -10.04
C TYR A 111 6.35 -17.69 -10.14
N ALA A 112 6.52 -18.99 -10.33
CA ALA A 112 7.83 -19.59 -10.60
C ALA A 112 8.44 -19.06 -11.90
N GLU A 113 7.62 -18.94 -12.96
CA GLU A 113 8.10 -18.47 -14.27
C GLU A 113 8.54 -17.01 -14.22
N VAL A 114 7.75 -16.11 -13.59
CA VAL A 114 8.15 -14.70 -13.49
C VAL A 114 9.41 -14.53 -12.66
N GLY A 115 9.57 -15.31 -11.58
CA GLY A 115 10.79 -15.32 -10.77
C GLY A 115 12.01 -15.75 -11.58
N ARG A 116 11.92 -16.87 -12.32
CA ARG A 116 13.02 -17.37 -13.17
C ARG A 116 13.38 -16.36 -14.26
N LYS A 117 12.41 -15.80 -14.97
CA LYS A 117 12.67 -14.77 -16.00
C LYS A 117 13.33 -13.51 -15.43
N LEU A 118 12.90 -13.08 -14.22
CA LEU A 118 13.54 -11.95 -13.56
C LEU A 118 14.99 -12.28 -13.19
N ALA A 119 15.25 -13.47 -12.64
CA ALA A 119 16.60 -13.92 -12.32
C ALA A 119 17.49 -13.98 -13.56
N GLU A 120 17.01 -14.55 -14.68
CA GLU A 120 17.70 -14.60 -15.97
C GLU A 120 18.00 -13.20 -16.51
N ALA A 121 17.02 -12.30 -16.50
CA ALA A 121 17.17 -10.91 -16.95
C ALA A 121 18.23 -10.17 -16.14
N LEU A 122 18.22 -10.32 -14.81
CA LEU A 122 19.22 -9.69 -13.93
C LEU A 122 20.61 -10.30 -14.09
N ALA A 123 20.73 -11.61 -14.31
CA ALA A 123 22.02 -12.27 -14.57
C ALA A 123 22.67 -11.74 -15.86
N GLY A 124 21.85 -11.47 -16.90
CA GLY A 124 22.31 -10.89 -18.17
C GLY A 124 22.53 -9.37 -18.16
N ALA A 125 22.03 -8.66 -17.13
CA ALA A 125 22.11 -7.21 -17.06
C ALA A 125 23.50 -6.71 -16.62
N PRO A 126 23.92 -5.51 -17.08
CA PRO A 126 25.10 -4.83 -16.54
C PRO A 126 25.03 -4.65 -15.02
N ALA A 127 26.20 -4.67 -14.35
CA ALA A 127 26.27 -4.60 -12.89
C ALA A 127 25.48 -3.42 -12.29
N GLY A 128 25.58 -2.22 -12.90
CA GLY A 128 24.86 -1.03 -12.43
C GLY A 128 23.34 -1.12 -12.59
N GLN A 129 22.83 -1.88 -13.56
CA GLN A 129 21.39 -2.13 -13.70
C GLN A 129 20.93 -3.19 -12.68
N ARG A 130 21.71 -4.25 -12.53
CA ARG A 130 21.43 -5.30 -11.55
C ARG A 130 21.39 -4.75 -10.12
N SER A 131 22.36 -3.90 -9.75
CA SER A 131 22.41 -3.27 -8.42
C SER A 131 21.33 -2.23 -8.16
N ALA A 132 20.65 -1.75 -9.20
CA ALA A 132 19.49 -0.86 -9.03
C ALA A 132 18.27 -1.62 -8.48
N VAL A 133 18.17 -2.93 -8.69
CA VAL A 133 17.11 -3.78 -8.12
C VAL A 133 17.51 -4.20 -6.73
N VAL A 134 16.71 -3.81 -5.73
CA VAL A 134 17.02 -4.01 -4.31
C VAL A 134 16.08 -5.00 -3.59
N ALA A 135 14.90 -5.25 -4.16
CA ALA A 135 13.93 -6.21 -3.62
C ALA A 135 12.92 -6.63 -4.69
N VAL A 136 12.16 -7.69 -4.41
CA VAL A 136 11.00 -8.12 -5.20
C VAL A 136 9.76 -8.06 -4.32
N GLU A 137 8.67 -7.41 -4.79
CA GLU A 137 7.36 -7.39 -4.14
C GLU A 137 6.43 -8.39 -4.84
N ALA A 138 6.11 -9.49 -4.19
CA ALA A 138 5.13 -10.46 -4.68
C ALA A 138 3.71 -9.91 -4.48
N ASN A 139 3.06 -9.48 -5.54
CA ASN A 139 1.65 -9.08 -5.50
C ASN A 139 0.77 -10.33 -5.56
N ILE A 140 0.46 -10.92 -4.41
CA ILE A 140 -0.38 -12.10 -4.28
C ILE A 140 -1.86 -11.78 -4.11
N SER A 141 -2.26 -10.53 -4.37
CA SER A 141 -3.66 -10.10 -4.40
C SER A 141 -4.32 -10.30 -5.77
N CYS A 142 -3.77 -11.18 -6.61
CA CYS A 142 -4.28 -11.53 -7.93
C CYS A 142 -5.17 -12.78 -7.86
N PRO A 143 -6.18 -12.90 -8.75
CA PRO A 143 -6.99 -14.11 -8.84
C PRO A 143 -6.14 -15.32 -9.27
N ASN A 144 -6.32 -16.45 -8.56
CA ASN A 144 -5.77 -17.74 -8.92
C ASN A 144 -6.72 -18.46 -9.90
N ILE A 145 -6.30 -18.68 -11.14
CA ILE A 145 -7.12 -19.36 -12.15
C ILE A 145 -7.32 -20.86 -11.86
N GLU A 146 -6.43 -21.46 -11.06
CA GLU A 146 -6.48 -22.88 -10.67
C GLU A 146 -7.45 -23.13 -9.51
N ASP A 147 -7.78 -22.08 -8.73
CA ASP A 147 -8.72 -22.14 -7.61
C ASP A 147 -9.90 -21.18 -7.81
N ARG A 148 -10.73 -21.42 -8.82
CA ARG A 148 -11.99 -20.69 -9.09
C ARG A 148 -11.87 -19.16 -9.01
N GLN A 149 -10.73 -18.62 -9.41
CA GLN A 149 -10.38 -17.19 -9.36
C GLN A 149 -10.35 -16.60 -7.93
N ARG A 150 -10.19 -17.41 -6.90
CA ARG A 150 -9.89 -16.87 -5.57
C ARG A 150 -8.57 -16.14 -5.58
N ILE A 151 -8.49 -15.04 -4.84
CA ILE A 151 -7.23 -14.32 -4.69
C ILE A 151 -6.27 -15.16 -3.85
N PHE A 152 -4.99 -15.25 -4.25
CA PHE A 152 -3.98 -16.05 -3.52
C PHE A 152 -3.88 -15.67 -2.04
N SER A 153 -3.93 -14.37 -1.73
CA SER A 153 -3.90 -13.87 -0.34
C SER A 153 -5.25 -13.97 0.40
N HIS A 154 -6.21 -14.79 -0.07
CA HIS A 154 -7.44 -15.09 0.67
C HIS A 154 -7.32 -16.31 1.57
N SER A 155 -6.26 -17.09 1.45
CA SER A 155 -5.97 -18.21 2.34
C SER A 155 -4.45 -18.37 2.58
N ALA A 156 -4.11 -19.03 3.67
CA ALA A 156 -2.73 -19.36 4.01
C ALA A 156 -2.08 -20.25 2.95
N GLU A 157 -2.83 -21.24 2.47
CA GLU A 157 -2.40 -22.20 1.43
C GLU A 157 -2.16 -21.46 0.10
N GLY A 158 -3.06 -20.53 -0.27
CA GLY A 158 -2.92 -19.70 -1.47
C GLY A 158 -1.67 -18.83 -1.41
N ALA A 159 -1.43 -18.17 -0.28
CA ALA A 159 -0.24 -17.34 -0.09
C ALA A 159 1.05 -18.19 -0.22
N ALA A 160 1.10 -19.35 0.41
CA ALA A 160 2.23 -20.27 0.33
C ALA A 160 2.44 -20.81 -1.09
N ALA A 161 1.36 -21.16 -1.80
CA ALA A 161 1.41 -21.66 -3.18
C ALA A 161 1.99 -20.63 -4.17
N ALA A 162 1.76 -19.34 -3.97
CA ALA A 162 2.34 -18.29 -4.78
C ALA A 162 3.79 -17.97 -4.40
N LEU A 163 4.07 -17.85 -3.10
CA LEU A 163 5.36 -17.37 -2.60
C LEU A 163 6.46 -18.41 -2.69
N GLY A 164 6.20 -19.67 -2.34
CA GLY A 164 7.22 -20.72 -2.33
C GLY A 164 7.95 -20.86 -3.68
N PRO A 165 7.23 -21.09 -4.79
CA PRO A 165 7.84 -21.23 -6.11
C PRO A 165 8.55 -19.95 -6.59
N LEU A 166 8.03 -18.76 -6.27
CA LEU A 166 8.67 -17.49 -6.61
C LEU A 166 9.99 -17.32 -5.87
N ILE A 167 10.00 -17.54 -4.55
CA ILE A 167 11.18 -17.39 -3.70
C ILE A 167 12.29 -18.36 -4.13
N GLU A 168 11.94 -19.63 -4.40
CA GLU A 168 12.91 -20.60 -4.88
C GLU A 168 13.50 -20.18 -6.24
N ALA A 169 12.68 -19.68 -7.17
CA ALA A 169 13.15 -19.20 -8.48
C ALA A 169 14.09 -17.98 -8.37
N LEU A 170 13.94 -17.16 -7.34
CA LEU A 170 14.75 -15.95 -7.11
C LEU A 170 15.99 -16.20 -6.22
N LYS A 171 16.12 -17.39 -5.62
CA LYS A 171 17.14 -17.70 -4.62
C LYS A 171 18.57 -17.35 -5.07
N ALA A 172 18.92 -17.64 -6.32
CA ALA A 172 20.25 -17.35 -6.87
C ALA A 172 20.55 -15.85 -7.00
N THR A 173 19.53 -14.98 -6.97
CA THR A 173 19.71 -13.53 -7.07
C THR A 173 20.11 -12.89 -5.74
N GLY A 174 19.82 -13.54 -4.61
CA GLY A 174 19.97 -12.98 -3.27
C GLY A 174 18.98 -11.85 -2.94
N LEU A 175 18.00 -11.56 -3.81
CA LEU A 175 17.04 -10.49 -3.59
C LEU A 175 16.01 -10.88 -2.52
N PRO A 176 15.73 -9.99 -1.55
CA PRO A 176 14.66 -10.20 -0.60
C PRO A 176 13.29 -10.15 -1.28
N VAL A 177 12.39 -11.06 -0.90
CA VAL A 177 11.01 -11.10 -1.41
C VAL A 177 10.06 -10.61 -0.32
N TRP A 178 9.22 -9.61 -0.66
CA TRP A 178 8.17 -9.06 0.16
C TRP A 178 6.82 -9.60 -0.30
N ALA A 179 5.90 -9.88 0.62
CA ALA A 179 4.56 -10.34 0.29
C ALA A 179 3.55 -9.20 0.42
N LYS A 180 2.91 -8.80 -0.68
CA LYS A 180 1.84 -7.79 -0.66
C LYS A 180 0.48 -8.45 -0.53
N LEU A 181 -0.16 -8.19 0.63
CA LEU A 181 -1.39 -8.85 1.06
C LEU A 181 -2.65 -8.02 0.75
N SER A 182 -3.76 -8.71 0.59
CA SER A 182 -5.09 -8.11 0.40
C SER A 182 -5.75 -7.84 1.75
N PRO A 183 -6.44 -6.70 1.93
CA PRO A 183 -7.26 -6.44 3.12
C PRO A 183 -8.63 -7.15 3.07
N ASN A 184 -8.96 -7.84 1.97
CA ASN A 184 -10.27 -8.45 1.74
C ASN A 184 -10.39 -9.83 2.40
N VAL A 185 -10.01 -9.91 3.66
CA VAL A 185 -9.98 -11.14 4.47
C VAL A 185 -10.44 -10.87 5.89
N THR A 186 -10.90 -11.88 6.57
CA THR A 186 -11.31 -11.77 7.99
C THR A 186 -10.13 -11.94 8.94
N ASP A 187 -9.14 -12.75 8.58
CA ASP A 187 -7.94 -13.02 9.39
C ASP A 187 -6.67 -12.77 8.54
N LEU A 188 -6.21 -11.53 8.56
CA LEU A 188 -4.99 -11.13 7.86
C LEU A 188 -3.74 -11.68 8.54
N VAL A 189 -3.77 -11.86 9.86
CA VAL A 189 -2.62 -12.36 10.64
C VAL A 189 -2.28 -13.79 10.25
N ALA A 190 -3.27 -14.66 10.06
CA ALA A 190 -3.05 -16.04 9.60
C ALA A 190 -2.37 -16.08 8.22
N ILE A 191 -2.78 -15.21 7.30
CA ILE A 191 -2.19 -15.13 5.95
C ILE A 191 -0.77 -14.53 6.01
N ALA A 192 -0.56 -13.53 6.83
CA ALA A 192 0.77 -12.94 7.08
C ALA A 192 1.73 -13.98 7.67
N SER A 193 1.25 -14.83 8.60
CA SER A 193 2.02 -15.95 9.16
C SER A 193 2.47 -16.92 8.07
N ALA A 194 1.55 -17.32 7.18
CA ALA A 194 1.86 -18.22 6.07
C ALA A 194 2.85 -17.60 5.08
N ALA A 195 2.72 -16.31 4.79
CA ALA A 195 3.65 -15.59 3.93
C ALA A 195 5.07 -15.57 4.50
N LEU A 196 5.22 -15.25 5.79
CA LEU A 196 6.52 -15.27 6.49
C LEU A 196 7.09 -16.69 6.56
N ALA A 197 6.27 -17.69 6.88
CA ALA A 197 6.69 -19.09 6.91
C ALA A 197 7.13 -19.60 5.53
N SER A 198 6.62 -19.02 4.44
CA SER A 198 7.04 -19.34 3.07
C SER A 198 8.37 -18.70 2.67
N GLY A 199 8.97 -17.87 3.54
CA GLY A 199 10.26 -17.22 3.32
C GLY A 199 10.17 -15.77 2.83
N ALA A 200 8.99 -15.14 2.85
CA ALA A 200 8.91 -13.69 2.66
C ALA A 200 9.62 -12.97 3.82
N VAL A 201 10.50 -12.02 3.49
CA VAL A 201 11.27 -11.29 4.51
C VAL A 201 10.58 -10.02 4.99
N ALA A 202 9.55 -9.57 4.28
CA ALA A 202 8.71 -8.46 4.69
C ALA A 202 7.26 -8.64 4.21
N LEU A 203 6.34 -7.97 4.90
CA LEU A 203 4.93 -7.85 4.54
C LEU A 203 4.67 -6.46 3.99
N THR A 204 3.98 -6.35 2.84
CA THR A 204 3.44 -5.08 2.35
C THR A 204 1.93 -5.04 2.63
N LEU A 205 1.50 -4.16 3.48
CA LEU A 205 0.13 -4.06 4.01
C LEU A 205 -0.44 -2.66 3.74
N VAL A 206 -1.48 -2.50 2.88
CA VAL A 206 -2.28 -3.54 2.23
C VAL A 206 -2.49 -3.20 0.74
N ASN A 207 -3.04 -4.14 -0.05
CA ASN A 207 -3.57 -3.83 -1.37
C ASN A 207 -4.95 -3.16 -1.24
N THR A 208 -5.71 -3.00 -2.34
CA THR A 208 -6.98 -2.29 -2.40
C THR A 208 -8.15 -3.10 -1.85
N LEU A 209 -9.18 -2.42 -1.31
CA LEU A 209 -10.47 -3.02 -0.97
C LEU A 209 -11.30 -3.30 -2.23
N MET A 210 -11.98 -4.44 -2.28
CA MET A 210 -12.91 -4.73 -3.37
C MET A 210 -14.12 -3.79 -3.31
N GLY A 211 -14.45 -3.19 -4.46
CA GLY A 211 -15.56 -2.25 -4.60
C GLY A 211 -16.22 -2.36 -5.96
N LEU A 212 -17.42 -1.80 -6.06
CA LEU A 212 -18.20 -1.73 -7.29
C LEU A 212 -18.90 -0.37 -7.36
N ALA A 213 -18.87 0.25 -8.53
CA ALA A 213 -19.70 1.39 -8.85
C ALA A 213 -20.65 1.02 -10.01
N VAL A 214 -21.94 1.28 -9.82
CA VAL A 214 -22.99 0.98 -10.79
C VAL A 214 -23.57 2.30 -11.31
N ASP A 215 -23.84 2.38 -12.59
CA ASP A 215 -24.64 3.46 -13.17
C ASP A 215 -26.13 3.17 -12.87
N PRO A 216 -26.81 4.02 -12.10
CA PRO A 216 -28.20 3.79 -11.72
C PRO A 216 -29.19 3.88 -12.90
N ALA A 217 -28.80 4.54 -13.99
CA ALA A 217 -29.65 4.66 -15.17
C ALA A 217 -29.65 3.38 -16.02
N THR A 218 -28.52 2.66 -16.04
CA THR A 218 -28.36 1.46 -16.87
C THR A 218 -28.31 0.16 -16.06
N GLY A 219 -28.03 0.24 -14.74
CA GLY A 219 -27.77 -0.90 -13.90
C GLY A 219 -26.42 -1.60 -14.15
N LEU A 220 -25.55 -1.03 -14.98
CA LEU A 220 -24.29 -1.63 -15.39
C LEU A 220 -23.11 -1.14 -14.56
N PRO A 221 -22.06 -1.95 -14.36
CA PRO A 221 -20.81 -1.50 -13.77
C PRO A 221 -20.19 -0.35 -14.55
N ARG A 222 -19.64 0.65 -13.85
CA ARG A 222 -18.98 1.83 -14.45
C ARG A 222 -17.54 1.56 -14.89
N LEU A 223 -16.92 0.46 -14.46
CA LEU A 223 -15.59 0.04 -14.90
C LEU A 223 -15.69 -1.11 -15.89
N GLY A 224 -14.84 -1.13 -16.90
CA GLY A 224 -14.87 -2.12 -17.99
C GLY A 224 -14.59 -3.55 -17.50
N GLY A 225 -13.89 -3.75 -16.41
CA GLY A 225 -13.68 -5.05 -15.75
C GLY A 225 -14.75 -5.41 -14.71
N GLY A 226 -15.85 -4.65 -14.60
CA GLY A 226 -16.89 -4.83 -13.60
C GLY A 226 -16.52 -4.18 -12.26
N GLY A 227 -16.17 -4.97 -11.24
CA GLY A 227 -15.65 -4.49 -9.97
C GLY A 227 -14.21 -4.00 -10.07
N GLY A 228 -13.74 -3.36 -9.01
CA GLY A 228 -12.37 -2.85 -8.94
C GLY A 228 -11.86 -2.72 -7.50
N GLY A 229 -10.62 -2.29 -7.36
CA GLY A 229 -10.00 -1.99 -6.06
C GLY A 229 -10.22 -0.53 -5.67
N LEU A 230 -10.80 -0.30 -4.48
CA LEU A 230 -10.88 1.01 -3.85
C LEU A 230 -9.54 1.35 -3.18
N SER A 231 -9.03 2.52 -3.48
CA SER A 231 -7.79 3.09 -2.91
C SER A 231 -7.97 4.57 -2.60
N GLY A 232 -6.99 5.19 -1.94
CA GLY A 232 -7.04 6.57 -1.51
C GLY A 232 -7.38 6.72 -0.03
N PRO A 233 -7.70 7.94 0.46
CA PRO A 233 -7.86 8.24 1.89
C PRO A 233 -8.82 7.31 2.64
N ALA A 234 -9.91 6.87 2.00
CA ALA A 234 -10.87 5.94 2.62
C ALA A 234 -10.26 4.59 3.05
N LEU A 235 -9.13 4.19 2.45
CA LEU A 235 -8.42 2.95 2.81
C LEU A 235 -7.47 3.12 4.01
N HIS A 236 -7.14 4.35 4.41
CA HIS A 236 -6.03 4.60 5.32
C HIS A 236 -6.19 3.89 6.66
N THR A 237 -7.33 4.06 7.33
CA THR A 237 -7.59 3.44 8.64
C THR A 237 -7.59 1.91 8.60
N VAL A 238 -7.95 1.31 7.46
CA VAL A 238 -7.85 -0.14 7.25
C VAL A 238 -6.38 -0.57 7.14
N ALA A 239 -5.55 0.22 6.45
CA ALA A 239 -4.13 -0.05 6.34
C ALA A 239 -3.42 0.10 7.70
N VAL A 240 -3.72 1.15 8.47
CA VAL A 240 -3.20 1.37 9.83
C VAL A 240 -3.52 0.18 10.73
N ARG A 241 -4.79 -0.27 10.75
CA ARG A 241 -5.21 -1.44 11.52
C ARG A 241 -4.45 -2.70 11.10
N ALA A 242 -4.31 -2.96 9.80
CA ALA A 242 -3.59 -4.12 9.28
C ALA A 242 -2.12 -4.14 9.71
N VAL A 243 -1.44 -3.00 9.63
CA VAL A 243 -0.06 -2.82 10.10
C VAL A 243 0.04 -3.08 11.60
N TYR A 244 -0.85 -2.48 12.39
CA TYR A 244 -0.87 -2.61 13.84
C TYR A 244 -1.09 -4.07 14.30
N GLU A 245 -2.07 -4.77 13.73
CA GLU A 245 -2.37 -6.16 14.06
C GLU A 245 -1.20 -7.10 13.70
N CYS A 246 -0.62 -6.92 12.50
CA CYS A 246 0.53 -7.71 12.07
C CYS A 246 1.79 -7.39 12.89
N ARG A 247 2.04 -6.13 13.28
CA ARG A 247 3.17 -5.78 14.16
C ARG A 247 3.04 -6.44 15.52
N ARG A 248 1.83 -6.46 16.09
CA ARG A 248 1.59 -7.14 17.37
C ARG A 248 1.78 -8.65 17.29
N ALA A 249 1.34 -9.27 16.20
CA ALA A 249 1.49 -10.71 16.00
C ALA A 249 2.94 -11.12 15.67
N PHE A 250 3.67 -10.26 14.96
CA PHE A 250 5.03 -10.52 14.48
C PHE A 250 5.97 -9.35 14.82
N PRO A 251 6.39 -9.18 16.09
CA PRO A 251 7.18 -8.03 16.51
C PRO A 251 8.50 -7.83 15.74
N ALA A 252 9.11 -8.92 15.26
CA ALA A 252 10.38 -8.89 14.53
C ALA A 252 10.21 -8.81 13.00
N ALA A 253 9.00 -8.94 12.44
CA ALA A 253 8.79 -8.92 11.00
C ALA A 253 9.01 -7.51 10.43
N ALA A 254 9.62 -7.42 9.25
CA ALA A 254 9.63 -6.16 8.51
C ALA A 254 8.25 -5.92 7.87
N ILE A 255 7.73 -4.69 8.01
CA ILE A 255 6.41 -4.30 7.51
C ILE A 255 6.54 -3.01 6.70
N VAL A 256 5.97 -3.03 5.49
CA VAL A 256 5.82 -1.86 4.63
C VAL A 256 4.34 -1.46 4.63
N GLY A 257 4.01 -0.28 5.15
CA GLY A 257 2.64 0.23 5.20
C GLY A 257 2.23 0.87 3.89
N VAL A 258 1.06 0.55 3.38
CA VAL A 258 0.49 1.18 2.17
C VAL A 258 -1.02 1.22 2.23
N GLY A 259 -1.58 2.38 1.91
CA GLY A 259 -3.02 2.63 1.86
C GLY A 259 -3.35 4.03 2.36
N GLY A 260 -3.87 4.86 1.48
CA GLY A 260 -4.36 6.18 1.79
C GLY A 260 -3.33 7.23 2.17
N VAL A 261 -2.03 6.94 2.07
CA VAL A 261 -0.96 7.91 2.38
C VAL A 261 -1.03 9.08 1.41
N ASN A 262 -1.38 10.26 1.94
CA ASN A 262 -1.51 11.51 1.19
C ASN A 262 -0.73 12.66 1.81
N SER A 263 -0.28 12.52 3.05
CA SER A 263 0.49 13.52 3.79
C SER A 263 1.61 12.87 4.60
N GLY A 264 2.53 13.70 5.11
CA GLY A 264 3.56 13.26 6.05
C GLY A 264 2.98 12.73 7.36
N TYR A 265 1.80 13.21 7.78
CA TYR A 265 1.10 12.69 8.95
C TYR A 265 0.59 11.27 8.72
N ASP A 266 -0.02 10.96 7.57
CA ASP A 266 -0.47 9.60 7.25
C ASP A 266 0.72 8.62 7.23
N ALA A 267 1.87 9.07 6.70
CA ALA A 267 3.10 8.29 6.75
C ALA A 267 3.57 8.04 8.19
N ALA A 268 3.55 9.07 9.05
CA ALA A 268 3.91 8.96 10.46
C ALA A 268 2.97 8.00 11.20
N GLU A 269 1.67 8.02 10.90
CA GLU A 269 0.68 7.14 11.52
C GLU A 269 0.95 5.66 11.21
N LEU A 270 1.24 5.32 9.93
CA LEU A 270 1.62 3.95 9.57
C LEU A 270 2.92 3.50 10.23
N LEU A 271 3.94 4.38 10.32
CA LEU A 271 5.19 4.07 11.01
C LEU A 271 4.94 3.85 12.50
N ALA A 272 4.17 4.70 13.15
CA ALA A 272 3.79 4.58 14.57
C ALA A 272 2.98 3.29 14.82
N ALA A 273 2.12 2.88 13.89
CA ALA A 273 1.40 1.60 13.95
C ALA A 273 2.32 0.39 13.84
N GLY A 274 3.57 0.56 13.35
CA GLY A 274 4.57 -0.50 13.28
C GLY A 274 5.17 -0.76 11.91
N ALA A 275 4.88 0.06 10.89
CA ALA A 275 5.57 -0.06 9.61
C ALA A 275 7.04 0.39 9.73
N ASN A 276 7.92 -0.26 8.98
CA ASN A 276 9.32 0.11 8.82
C ASN A 276 9.52 1.14 7.71
N ALA A 277 8.65 1.10 6.71
CA ALA A 277 8.61 2.01 5.58
C ALA A 277 7.18 2.14 5.07
N VAL A 278 6.92 3.14 4.21
CA VAL A 278 5.58 3.42 3.67
C VAL A 278 5.61 3.57 2.16
N GLN A 279 4.51 3.21 1.48
CA GLN A 279 4.34 3.41 0.05
C GLN A 279 3.24 4.45 -0.20
N VAL A 280 3.52 5.41 -1.09
CA VAL A 280 2.58 6.43 -1.59
C VAL A 280 2.00 5.95 -2.92
N GLY A 281 0.68 5.77 -2.95
CA GLY A 281 -0.04 5.21 -4.11
C GLY A 281 -0.93 6.25 -4.80
N THR A 282 -2.23 6.21 -4.53
CA THR A 282 -3.28 6.97 -5.23
C THR A 282 -3.01 8.49 -5.28
N ALA A 283 -2.35 9.05 -4.27
CA ALA A 283 -1.97 10.46 -4.25
C ALA A 283 -1.09 10.85 -5.46
N THR A 284 -0.30 9.92 -6.00
CA THR A 284 0.57 10.16 -7.17
C THR A 284 -0.23 10.44 -8.46
N PHE A 285 -1.47 9.95 -8.57
CA PHE A 285 -2.34 10.27 -9.71
C PHE A 285 -2.88 11.69 -9.66
N VAL A 286 -3.01 12.27 -8.46
CA VAL A 286 -3.43 13.67 -8.28
C VAL A 286 -2.24 14.61 -8.40
N ASP A 287 -1.12 14.24 -7.82
CA ASP A 287 0.13 14.98 -7.82
C ASP A 287 1.31 14.02 -8.00
N PRO A 288 1.98 14.02 -9.17
CA PRO A 288 3.14 13.15 -9.41
C PRO A 288 4.29 13.35 -8.43
N ARG A 289 4.34 14.50 -7.73
CA ARG A 289 5.34 14.80 -6.69
C ARG A 289 4.90 14.32 -5.30
N ALA A 290 3.71 13.73 -5.14
CA ALA A 290 3.20 13.32 -3.85
C ALA A 290 4.19 12.46 -3.03
N PRO A 291 4.95 11.50 -3.59
CA PRO A 291 5.92 10.74 -2.80
C PRO A 291 7.01 11.62 -2.19
N LEU A 292 7.55 12.59 -2.96
CA LEU A 292 8.56 13.51 -2.47
C LEU A 292 7.97 14.48 -1.44
N ARG A 293 6.79 15.04 -1.70
CA ARG A 293 6.07 15.93 -0.77
C ARG A 293 5.80 15.24 0.56
N VAL A 294 5.31 13.99 0.53
CA VAL A 294 5.07 13.19 1.75
C VAL A 294 6.36 12.99 2.55
N LEU A 295 7.50 12.75 1.89
CA LEU A 295 8.80 12.65 2.57
C LEU A 295 9.20 13.98 3.25
N GLU A 296 9.03 15.09 2.57
CA GLU A 296 9.35 16.42 3.11
C GLU A 296 8.44 16.77 4.30
N GLU A 297 7.14 16.53 4.18
CA GLU A 297 6.17 16.72 5.25
C GLU A 297 6.44 15.81 6.45
N LEU A 298 6.79 14.54 6.22
CA LEU A 298 7.16 13.61 7.29
C LEU A 298 8.40 14.09 8.05
N ARG A 299 9.42 14.54 7.32
CA ARG A 299 10.64 15.11 7.92
C ARG A 299 10.32 16.34 8.78
N ALA A 300 9.51 17.24 8.25
CA ALA A 300 9.08 18.44 8.98
C ALA A 300 8.28 18.07 10.24
N TRP A 301 7.36 17.11 10.12
CA TRP A 301 6.58 16.62 11.26
C TRP A 301 7.47 15.99 12.34
N CYS A 302 8.39 15.10 11.99
CA CYS A 302 9.34 14.50 12.93
C CYS A 302 10.18 15.55 13.65
N SER A 303 10.69 16.54 12.91
CA SER A 303 11.45 17.65 13.49
C SER A 303 10.61 18.46 14.48
N ALA A 304 9.34 18.74 14.18
CA ALA A 304 8.42 19.47 15.05
C ALA A 304 8.07 18.66 16.33
N GLN A 305 8.07 17.33 16.25
CA GLN A 305 7.85 16.44 17.39
C GLN A 305 9.13 16.15 18.19
N GLY A 306 10.30 16.65 17.77
CA GLY A 306 11.57 16.40 18.43
C GLY A 306 12.11 14.98 18.25
N ILE A 307 11.65 14.26 17.21
CA ILE A 307 12.08 12.89 16.89
C ILE A 307 13.46 12.96 16.23
N ALA A 308 14.47 12.37 16.85
CA ALA A 308 15.85 12.41 16.37
C ALA A 308 16.10 11.39 15.26
N SER A 309 15.42 10.23 15.28
CA SER A 309 15.50 9.19 14.25
C SER A 309 14.13 8.63 13.94
N ILE A 310 13.88 8.36 12.65
CA ILE A 310 12.62 7.75 12.20
C ILE A 310 12.38 6.37 12.84
N SER A 311 13.44 5.67 13.26
CA SER A 311 13.35 4.40 13.95
C SER A 311 12.67 4.48 15.32
N GLU A 312 12.70 5.65 15.99
CA GLU A 312 11.98 5.87 17.23
C GLU A 312 10.47 5.84 17.06
N LEU A 313 9.99 6.17 15.84
CA LEU A 313 8.57 6.15 15.51
C LEU A 313 8.08 4.73 15.21
N THR A 314 8.95 3.88 14.66
CA THR A 314 8.58 2.53 14.20
C THR A 314 8.16 1.63 15.37
N GLY A 315 6.87 1.36 15.49
CA GLY A 315 6.32 0.44 16.48
C GLY A 315 6.33 0.93 17.92
N GLY A 316 6.75 2.16 18.20
CA GLY A 316 6.84 2.71 19.54
C GLY A 316 5.51 2.78 20.30
N TYR A 317 4.39 2.66 19.60
CA TYR A 317 3.05 2.67 20.20
C TYR A 317 2.38 1.29 20.26
N ALA A 318 2.86 0.31 19.49
CA ALA A 318 2.19 -0.99 19.40
C ALA A 318 2.59 -1.98 20.50
N VAL A 319 3.77 -1.82 21.12
CA VAL A 319 4.37 -2.83 22.01
C VAL A 319 4.26 -2.48 23.48
N ASP A 320 4.29 -1.19 23.89
CA ASP A 320 4.48 -0.79 25.29
C ASP A 320 3.34 0.01 25.96
N ARG A 321 2.23 0.27 25.30
CA ARG A 321 1.08 0.86 26.00
C ARG A 321 0.03 -0.20 26.30
N PRO A 322 -0.25 -0.48 27.60
CA PRO A 322 -1.46 -1.17 27.98
C PRO A 322 -2.66 -0.39 27.42
N ALA A 323 -3.69 -1.10 26.95
CA ALA A 323 -4.94 -0.47 26.56
C ALA A 323 -5.35 0.53 27.65
N PRO A 324 -5.89 1.74 27.30
CA PRO A 324 -6.38 2.65 28.29
C PRO A 324 -7.34 1.87 29.20
N SER A 325 -6.97 1.75 30.47
CA SER A 325 -7.84 1.15 31.46
C SER A 325 -9.14 1.95 31.43
N SER A 326 -10.24 1.29 31.12
CA SER A 326 -11.55 1.85 31.40
C SER A 326 -11.59 2.03 32.91
N SER A 327 -11.23 3.22 33.39
CA SER A 327 -11.50 3.62 34.76
C SER A 327 -13.01 3.76 34.89
N SER A 328 -13.66 2.65 35.23
CA SER A 328 -14.95 2.71 35.87
C SER A 328 -14.68 3.22 37.29
N ASP A 329 -14.74 4.54 37.47
CA ASP A 329 -14.97 5.11 38.78
C ASP A 329 -16.41 4.79 39.17
N GLU A 330 -16.63 3.55 39.64
CA GLU A 330 -17.72 3.25 40.54
C GLU A 330 -17.26 3.63 41.97
N SER A 331 -17.44 4.91 42.34
CA SER A 331 -17.53 5.28 43.74
C SER A 331 -18.99 5.14 44.18
N SER A 332 -19.22 4.03 44.84
CA SER A 332 -20.44 3.83 45.68
C SER A 332 -20.58 4.95 46.69
N SER A 333 -21.74 5.58 46.73
CA SER A 333 -22.32 6.06 47.98
C SER A 333 -23.86 5.92 47.90
N ASP A 334 -24.36 4.97 48.66
CA ASP A 334 -25.75 4.87 49.10
C ASP A 334 -26.20 6.18 49.67
N GLU A 335 -27.33 6.68 49.20
CA GLU A 335 -28.39 7.22 50.02
C GLU A 335 -29.62 7.53 49.13
N ALA A 336 -30.69 6.80 49.37
CA ALA A 336 -31.99 7.10 48.81
C ALA A 336 -32.72 8.19 49.63
N PRO A 337 -33.47 9.08 48.99
CA PRO A 337 -34.74 9.52 49.55
C PRO A 337 -35.91 9.40 48.57
N SER A 338 -36.94 8.95 49.17
CA SER A 338 -38.41 8.88 48.91
C SER A 338 -39.02 9.68 47.75
N ALA A 339 -40.03 9.03 47.22
CA ALA A 339 -40.95 9.37 46.15
C ALA A 339 -41.76 10.69 46.35
N GLY A 340 -42.01 11.32 45.18
CA GLY A 340 -43.12 12.27 44.98
C GLY A 340 -43.33 12.48 43.46
N PRO A 341 -44.59 12.46 42.96
CA PRO A 341 -44.91 12.37 41.55
C PRO A 341 -45.14 13.75 40.92
N ASN A 342 -44.66 13.95 39.69
CA ASN A 342 -45.41 14.65 38.64
C ASN A 342 -44.59 14.84 37.37
N GLY A 343 -45.21 14.51 36.28
CA GLY A 343 -44.74 14.41 34.94
C GLY A 343 -44.25 15.70 34.28
N ALA A 344 -43.44 15.50 33.25
CA ALA A 344 -43.49 16.19 31.96
C ALA A 344 -42.49 15.57 31.00
N HIS A 345 -42.98 15.15 29.86
CA HIS A 345 -42.22 14.78 28.68
C HIS A 345 -41.16 15.84 28.30
N ARG A 346 -39.90 15.45 28.16
CA ARG A 346 -38.93 16.18 27.35
C ARG A 346 -38.25 15.23 26.38
N THR A 347 -38.57 15.43 25.11
CA THR A 347 -37.92 14.86 23.94
C THR A 347 -36.48 15.34 23.87
N ASN A 348 -35.51 14.38 23.83
CA ASN A 348 -34.16 14.64 23.49
C ASN A 348 -34.05 14.84 21.95
N GLN A 349 -33.80 16.07 21.54
CA GLN A 349 -33.35 16.39 20.19
C GLN A 349 -31.85 16.11 20.13
N ALA A 350 -31.46 15.23 19.19
CA ALA A 350 -30.07 15.08 18.75
C ALA A 350 -29.72 16.31 17.92
N GLU A 351 -28.69 17.05 18.33
CA GLU A 351 -28.10 18.13 17.54
C GLU A 351 -27.36 17.54 16.34
N ALA A 352 -27.90 17.77 15.14
CA ALA A 352 -27.22 17.53 13.88
C ALA A 352 -26.21 18.67 13.64
N VAL A 353 -24.96 18.32 13.45
CA VAL A 353 -23.92 19.25 13.00
C VAL A 353 -24.13 19.52 11.52
N GLU A 354 -24.60 20.72 11.21
CA GLU A 354 -24.81 21.24 9.86
C GLU A 354 -23.44 21.72 9.31
N VAL A 355 -22.87 20.97 8.38
CA VAL A 355 -21.71 21.42 7.61
C VAL A 355 -22.22 22.28 6.45
N MET A 356 -22.03 23.60 6.56
CA MET A 356 -22.30 24.53 5.48
C MET A 356 -21.41 24.24 4.26
N ASN A 357 -22.03 23.79 3.18
CA ASN A 357 -21.40 23.68 1.88
C ASN A 357 -21.84 24.87 1.03
N THR A 358 -21.05 25.93 0.99
CA THR A 358 -21.21 27.05 0.05
C THR A 358 -20.13 27.01 -1.02
N GLY A 359 -20.46 26.48 -2.18
CA GLY A 359 -19.61 26.52 -3.37
C GLY A 359 -20.41 26.22 -4.63
N LYS A 360 -21.06 27.23 -5.20
CA LYS A 360 -21.53 27.18 -6.59
C LYS A 360 -20.33 27.20 -7.51
N VAL A 361 -20.14 26.16 -8.34
CA VAL A 361 -19.28 26.19 -9.51
C VAL A 361 -20.12 25.80 -10.71
N GLY A 362 -20.09 26.64 -11.74
CA GLY A 362 -20.90 26.54 -12.94
C GLY A 362 -20.57 25.30 -13.79
N ASN A 363 -21.57 24.90 -14.58
CA ASN A 363 -21.48 23.87 -15.61
C ASN A 363 -20.50 24.32 -16.72
N GLU A 364 -19.31 23.75 -16.75
CA GLU A 364 -18.53 23.58 -17.97
C GLU A 364 -17.94 22.17 -17.98
N VAL A 365 -18.39 21.39 -18.95
CA VAL A 365 -17.84 20.06 -19.24
C VAL A 365 -16.54 20.27 -20.01
N VAL A 366 -15.40 20.16 -19.34
CA VAL A 366 -14.09 20.08 -19.99
C VAL A 366 -13.77 18.62 -20.25
N THR A 367 -13.94 18.17 -21.49
CA THR A 367 -13.41 16.90 -21.98
C THR A 367 -11.91 17.07 -22.24
N ALA A 368 -11.08 16.61 -21.32
CA ALA A 368 -9.66 16.46 -21.57
C ALA A 368 -9.40 15.06 -22.18
N GLU A 369 -9.16 15.04 -23.48
CA GLU A 369 -8.55 13.87 -24.15
C GLU A 369 -7.07 13.82 -23.77
N VAL A 370 -6.69 12.81 -22.99
CA VAL A 370 -5.28 12.51 -22.72
C VAL A 370 -4.83 11.50 -23.76
N HIS A 371 -4.11 11.98 -24.76
CA HIS A 371 -3.41 11.13 -25.72
C HIS A 371 -2.16 10.56 -25.03
N PHE A 372 -2.13 9.24 -24.88
CA PHE A 372 -0.90 8.50 -24.59
C PHE A 372 -0.35 7.98 -25.91
N GLY A 373 0.79 8.55 -26.33
CA GLY A 373 1.65 8.00 -27.36
C GLY A 373 2.53 6.87 -26.82
#